data_58de12cf808fe2507c1491dfd8e9890d
#
_entry.id   58de12cf808fe2507c1491dfd8e9890d
#
_cell.length_a   1.000
_cell.length_b   1.000
_cell.length_c   1.000
_cell.angle_alpha   90.00
_cell.angle_beta   90.00
_cell.angle_gamma   90.00
#
_symmetry.space_group_name_H-M   'P 1'
#
loop_
_entity.id
_entity.type
_entity.pdbx_description
1 polymer ?
#
loop_
_entity_poly.entity_id
_entity_poly.type
_entity_poly.pdbx_seq_one_letter_code
_entity_poly.pdbx_strand_id
1 'polypeptide(L)'
;MNLIQRIDALLPQTQCGKCGHPGCKPYAEGIANGEAINKCPPGGDETIAALAHLLSVTALPLDTERGSAPAQVAFIREAECIGCTKCIQACPVDAIVGAAKLMHTVIADECTGCDLCVAPCPVDCIDMLPLPSSNVVPIVGGLAFDETQRVARTAKRDHARQRFEARTLRLQREAQQRQAERLARQQPPQVLAPTTVDPVQAALERVRVQKAAVGDAALKQARVHVNMTRAQLNKSLKAFGHPPIAEQAAQLVVLQREFEDAERALAALLKATPSNESPPLPVRADANAEKPDKAALNRAKIQLAMRRAALKKAQATEVTAEQLAKS
;
A
#
# COMPACT_ATOMS: atom_id res chain seq x y z
N MET A 1 -15.29 -35.17 -1.82
CA MET A 1 -15.57 -33.84 -2.47
C MET A 1 -17.07 -33.73 -2.69
N ASN A 2 -17.69 -32.63 -2.28
CA ASN A 2 -19.09 -32.35 -2.59
C ASN A 2 -19.24 -31.86 -4.03
N LEU A 3 -20.49 -31.73 -4.54
CA LEU A 3 -20.76 -31.34 -5.92
C LEU A 3 -20.11 -29.98 -6.29
N ILE A 4 -20.24 -28.98 -5.40
CA ILE A 4 -19.66 -27.63 -5.61
C ILE A 4 -18.13 -27.72 -5.77
N GLN A 5 -17.45 -28.51 -4.94
CA GLN A 5 -16.00 -28.70 -5.05
C GLN A 5 -15.60 -29.38 -6.37
N ARG A 6 -16.41 -30.33 -6.85
CA ARG A 6 -16.17 -30.99 -8.15
C ARG A 6 -16.34 -30.02 -9.31
N ILE A 7 -17.37 -29.19 -9.27
CA ILE A 7 -17.61 -28.12 -10.26
C ILE A 7 -16.46 -27.11 -10.22
N ASP A 8 -16.11 -26.61 -9.03
CA ASP A 8 -15.05 -25.60 -8.86
C ASP A 8 -13.68 -26.11 -9.35
N ALA A 9 -13.39 -27.41 -9.20
CA ALA A 9 -12.17 -28.03 -9.72
C ALA A 9 -12.05 -28.00 -11.24
N LEU A 10 -13.18 -27.96 -11.96
CA LEU A 10 -13.20 -27.86 -13.42
C LEU A 10 -13.04 -26.43 -13.92
N LEU A 11 -13.34 -25.42 -13.09
CA LEU A 11 -13.25 -24.01 -13.46
C LEU A 11 -11.80 -23.54 -13.59
N PRO A 12 -11.51 -22.55 -14.45
CA PRO A 12 -10.15 -22.15 -14.79
C PRO A 12 -9.41 -21.40 -13.68
N GLN A 13 -10.07 -21.02 -12.60
CA GLN A 13 -9.49 -20.33 -11.43
C GLN A 13 -8.82 -18.97 -11.74
N THR A 14 -9.23 -18.33 -12.83
CA THR A 14 -8.77 -16.97 -13.18
C THR A 14 -9.31 -15.89 -12.26
N GLN A 15 -10.40 -16.15 -11.53
CA GLN A 15 -11.08 -15.25 -10.60
C GLN A 15 -11.47 -13.90 -11.24
N CYS A 16 -11.76 -13.89 -12.56
CA CYS A 16 -11.91 -12.68 -13.39
C CYS A 16 -13.28 -11.99 -13.26
N GLY A 17 -14.29 -12.65 -12.72
CA GLY A 17 -15.64 -12.09 -12.58
C GLY A 17 -16.45 -12.01 -13.87
N LYS A 18 -15.93 -12.39 -15.04
CA LYS A 18 -16.63 -12.28 -16.35
C LYS A 18 -17.94 -13.07 -16.40
N CYS A 19 -18.04 -14.16 -15.66
CA CYS A 19 -19.31 -14.93 -15.52
C CYS A 19 -20.41 -14.20 -14.73
N GLY A 20 -20.11 -13.04 -14.15
CA GLY A 20 -21.02 -12.28 -13.29
C GLY A 20 -20.91 -12.60 -11.79
N HIS A 21 -20.02 -13.52 -11.41
CA HIS A 21 -19.76 -13.89 -10.03
C HIS A 21 -18.42 -13.31 -9.54
N PRO A 22 -18.25 -13.02 -8.24
CA PRO A 22 -17.02 -12.41 -7.69
C PRO A 22 -15.82 -13.38 -7.65
N GLY A 23 -15.95 -14.59 -8.22
CA GLY A 23 -14.91 -15.60 -8.28
C GLY A 23 -15.43 -16.93 -8.81
N CYS A 24 -14.54 -17.92 -8.99
CA CYS A 24 -14.91 -19.21 -9.56
C CYS A 24 -15.80 -20.03 -8.61
N LYS A 25 -15.52 -20.05 -7.33
CA LYS A 25 -16.32 -20.82 -6.36
C LYS A 25 -17.77 -20.34 -6.26
N PRO A 26 -18.10 -19.02 -6.19
CA PRO A 26 -19.48 -18.56 -6.26
C PRO A 26 -20.21 -18.97 -7.55
N TYR A 27 -19.50 -19.01 -8.69
CA TYR A 27 -20.09 -19.52 -9.92
C TYR A 27 -20.33 -21.04 -9.83
N ALA A 28 -19.42 -21.80 -9.21
CA ALA A 28 -19.64 -23.24 -8.96
C ALA A 28 -20.86 -23.49 -8.07
N GLU A 29 -21.10 -22.63 -7.08
CA GLU A 29 -22.30 -22.65 -6.24
C GLU A 29 -23.56 -22.34 -7.04
N GLY A 30 -23.51 -21.34 -7.95
CA GLY A 30 -24.58 -21.01 -8.89
C GLY A 30 -24.94 -22.20 -9.79
N ILE A 31 -23.94 -22.84 -10.39
CA ILE A 31 -24.13 -24.03 -11.22
C ILE A 31 -24.77 -25.17 -10.42
N ALA A 32 -24.31 -25.43 -9.20
CA ALA A 32 -24.89 -26.46 -8.33
C ALA A 32 -26.37 -26.19 -7.98
N ASN A 33 -26.79 -24.92 -8.02
CA ASN A 33 -28.16 -24.45 -7.82
C ASN A 33 -28.96 -24.32 -9.14
N GLY A 34 -28.45 -24.82 -10.27
CA GLY A 34 -29.16 -24.85 -11.56
C GLY A 34 -28.84 -23.70 -12.52
N GLU A 35 -27.81 -22.90 -12.25
CA GLU A 35 -27.36 -21.88 -13.17
C GLU A 35 -26.69 -22.50 -14.41
N ALA A 36 -26.76 -21.79 -15.57
CA ALA A 36 -26.20 -22.25 -16.82
C ALA A 36 -24.67 -22.42 -16.75
N ILE A 37 -24.17 -23.52 -17.35
CA ILE A 37 -22.76 -23.93 -17.30
C ILE A 37 -21.85 -23.22 -18.31
N ASN A 38 -22.40 -22.39 -19.18
CA ASN A 38 -21.72 -21.80 -20.35
C ASN A 38 -21.28 -20.34 -20.15
N LYS A 39 -21.31 -19.81 -18.93
CA LYS A 39 -21.03 -18.39 -18.67
C LYS A 39 -19.54 -18.05 -18.41
N CYS A 40 -18.61 -18.98 -18.57
CA CYS A 40 -17.19 -18.78 -18.25
C CYS A 40 -16.33 -18.62 -19.51
N PRO A 41 -15.98 -17.36 -19.95
CA PRO A 41 -15.13 -17.17 -21.12
C PRO A 41 -13.74 -17.81 -21.00
N PRO A 42 -13.00 -17.70 -19.86
CA PRO A 42 -11.70 -18.37 -19.74
C PRO A 42 -11.78 -19.90 -19.75
N GLY A 43 -12.92 -20.45 -19.38
CA GLY A 43 -13.15 -21.91 -19.41
C GLY A 43 -13.35 -22.44 -20.81
N GLY A 44 -14.04 -21.67 -21.64
CA GLY A 44 -14.37 -22.05 -23.02
C GLY A 44 -15.14 -23.35 -23.11
N ASP A 45 -15.19 -23.89 -24.32
CA ASP A 45 -15.93 -25.12 -24.64
C ASP A 45 -15.42 -26.35 -23.88
N GLU A 46 -14.12 -26.41 -23.58
CA GLU A 46 -13.52 -27.50 -22.79
C GLU A 46 -14.14 -27.58 -21.39
N THR A 47 -14.27 -26.44 -20.71
CA THR A 47 -14.88 -26.40 -19.36
C THR A 47 -16.37 -26.69 -19.43
N ILE A 48 -17.06 -26.18 -20.45
CA ILE A 48 -18.50 -26.49 -20.68
C ILE A 48 -18.71 -27.99 -20.89
N ALA A 49 -17.90 -28.63 -21.74
CA ALA A 49 -17.99 -30.07 -21.95
C ALA A 49 -17.71 -30.87 -20.68
N ALA A 50 -16.71 -30.49 -19.90
CA ALA A 50 -16.38 -31.15 -18.63
C ALA A 50 -17.53 -31.01 -17.61
N LEU A 51 -18.12 -29.82 -17.50
CA LEU A 51 -19.28 -29.56 -16.64
C LEU A 51 -20.52 -30.32 -17.10
N ALA A 52 -20.80 -30.32 -18.40
CA ALA A 52 -21.91 -31.06 -18.97
C ALA A 52 -21.80 -32.55 -18.67
N HIS A 53 -20.60 -33.13 -18.81
CA HIS A 53 -20.32 -34.52 -18.46
C HIS A 53 -20.51 -34.77 -16.96
N LEU A 54 -19.96 -33.88 -16.07
CA LEU A 54 -20.08 -34.00 -14.62
C LEU A 54 -21.53 -33.99 -14.14
N LEU A 55 -22.36 -33.15 -14.76
CA LEU A 55 -23.75 -32.90 -14.33
C LEU A 55 -24.76 -33.74 -15.14
N SER A 56 -24.31 -34.48 -16.16
CA SER A 56 -25.17 -35.24 -17.12
C SER A 56 -26.21 -34.35 -17.78
N VAL A 57 -25.81 -33.14 -18.20
CA VAL A 57 -26.64 -32.18 -18.93
C VAL A 57 -26.10 -31.94 -20.33
N THR A 58 -26.92 -31.38 -21.23
CA THR A 58 -26.48 -31.02 -22.59
C THR A 58 -25.49 -29.86 -22.56
N ALA A 59 -24.38 -29.97 -23.27
CA ALA A 59 -23.43 -28.87 -23.45
C ALA A 59 -24.11 -27.74 -24.25
N LEU A 60 -24.01 -26.52 -23.71
CA LEU A 60 -24.51 -25.31 -24.36
C LEU A 60 -23.35 -24.59 -25.07
N PRO A 61 -23.58 -23.82 -26.11
CA PRO A 61 -22.54 -22.96 -26.69
C PRO A 61 -22.11 -21.90 -25.68
N LEU A 62 -20.84 -21.45 -25.75
CA LEU A 62 -20.31 -20.42 -24.89
C LEU A 62 -21.17 -19.13 -24.99
N ASP A 63 -21.48 -18.53 -23.85
CA ASP A 63 -22.17 -17.24 -23.77
C ASP A 63 -21.22 -16.11 -24.21
N THR A 64 -21.33 -15.73 -25.49
CA THR A 64 -20.45 -14.71 -26.11
C THR A 64 -20.73 -13.28 -25.63
N GLU A 65 -21.88 -13.01 -25.02
CA GLU A 65 -22.21 -11.69 -24.46
C GLU A 65 -21.29 -11.30 -23.31
N ARG A 66 -20.63 -12.28 -22.68
CA ARG A 66 -19.68 -12.09 -21.58
C ARG A 66 -18.27 -11.75 -22.04
N GLY A 67 -18.07 -11.55 -23.34
CA GLY A 67 -16.80 -11.20 -23.94
C GLY A 67 -15.86 -12.40 -24.08
N SER A 68 -14.59 -12.11 -24.33
CA SER A 68 -13.52 -13.09 -24.52
C SER A 68 -12.52 -13.08 -23.37
N ALA A 69 -11.77 -14.15 -23.22
CA ALA A 69 -10.68 -14.25 -22.26
C ALA A 69 -9.51 -15.04 -22.88
N PRO A 70 -8.71 -14.39 -23.72
CA PRO A 70 -7.54 -15.02 -24.34
C PRO A 70 -6.48 -15.37 -23.27
N ALA A 71 -5.58 -16.27 -23.60
CA ALA A 71 -4.42 -16.55 -22.76
C ALA A 71 -3.45 -15.37 -22.79
N GLN A 72 -3.35 -14.66 -21.67
CA GLN A 72 -2.61 -13.41 -21.59
C GLN A 72 -2.02 -13.19 -20.18
N VAL A 73 -1.04 -12.32 -20.07
CA VAL A 73 -0.39 -11.90 -18.85
C VAL A 73 -0.36 -10.37 -18.79
N ALA A 74 -0.57 -9.82 -17.60
CA ALA A 74 -0.44 -8.38 -17.41
C ALA A 74 1.04 -7.97 -17.43
N PHE A 75 1.33 -6.85 -18.07
CA PHE A 75 2.64 -6.22 -18.12
C PHE A 75 2.49 -4.76 -17.68
N ILE A 76 3.34 -4.29 -16.75
CA ILE A 76 3.33 -2.92 -16.27
C ILE A 76 4.51 -2.18 -16.89
N ARG A 77 4.24 -1.07 -17.58
CA ARG A 77 5.28 -0.14 -18.05
C ARG A 77 5.80 0.63 -16.83
N GLU A 78 6.88 0.13 -16.23
CA GLU A 78 7.41 0.61 -14.95
C GLU A 78 7.78 2.09 -14.97
N ALA A 79 8.27 2.59 -16.12
CA ALA A 79 8.63 4.00 -16.30
C ALA A 79 7.43 4.96 -16.17
N GLU A 80 6.22 4.48 -16.45
CA GLU A 80 4.98 5.26 -16.37
C GLU A 80 4.23 5.03 -15.05
N CYS A 81 4.64 4.03 -14.27
CA CYS A 81 3.97 3.65 -13.03
C CYS A 81 4.20 4.68 -11.93
N ILE A 82 3.12 5.27 -11.42
CA ILE A 82 3.15 6.27 -10.32
C ILE A 82 3.09 5.67 -8.92
N GLY A 83 3.06 4.34 -8.78
CA GLY A 83 3.03 3.68 -7.47
C GLY A 83 1.72 3.88 -6.69
N CYS A 84 0.56 3.95 -7.37
CA CYS A 84 -0.75 4.21 -6.74
C CYS A 84 -1.35 3.02 -5.99
N THR A 85 -0.80 1.82 -6.11
CA THR A 85 -1.20 0.53 -5.51
C THR A 85 -2.58 -0.01 -5.91
N LYS A 86 -3.33 0.64 -6.79
CA LYS A 86 -4.67 0.18 -7.19
C LYS A 86 -4.67 -1.17 -7.89
N CYS A 87 -3.66 -1.44 -8.73
CA CYS A 87 -3.49 -2.73 -9.40
C CYS A 87 -3.19 -3.88 -8.41
N ILE A 88 -2.40 -3.62 -7.35
CA ILE A 88 -2.15 -4.58 -6.27
C ILE A 88 -3.45 -4.92 -5.55
N GLN A 89 -4.27 -3.90 -5.25
CA GLN A 89 -5.57 -4.10 -4.58
C GLN A 89 -6.55 -4.88 -5.46
N ALA A 90 -6.52 -4.68 -6.78
CA ALA A 90 -7.41 -5.35 -7.73
C ALA A 90 -6.97 -6.78 -8.05
N CYS A 91 -5.69 -7.12 -7.91
CA CYS A 91 -5.19 -8.44 -8.27
C CYS A 91 -5.75 -9.53 -7.37
N PRO A 92 -6.51 -10.52 -7.89
CA PRO A 92 -7.17 -11.52 -7.06
C PRO A 92 -6.21 -12.57 -6.48
N VAL A 93 -5.01 -12.70 -7.03
CA VAL A 93 -4.03 -13.73 -6.67
C VAL A 93 -2.70 -13.15 -6.17
N ASP A 94 -2.64 -11.85 -5.84
CA ASP A 94 -1.42 -11.15 -5.41
C ASP A 94 -0.22 -11.30 -6.36
N ALA A 95 -0.48 -11.37 -7.66
CA ALA A 95 0.57 -11.48 -8.68
C ALA A 95 1.31 -10.17 -8.95
N ILE A 96 0.93 -9.05 -8.33
CA ILE A 96 1.55 -7.74 -8.52
C ILE A 96 2.26 -7.32 -7.25
N VAL A 97 3.54 -6.99 -7.37
CA VAL A 97 4.40 -6.55 -6.26
C VAL A 97 4.81 -5.10 -6.44
N GLY A 98 5.10 -4.44 -5.34
CA GLY A 98 5.49 -3.03 -5.28
C GLY A 98 5.03 -2.38 -3.99
N ALA A 99 5.15 -1.06 -3.91
CA ALA A 99 4.71 -0.30 -2.74
C ALA A 99 4.19 1.08 -3.15
N ALA A 100 3.51 1.76 -2.21
CA ALA A 100 3.05 3.13 -2.43
C ALA A 100 4.20 4.07 -2.80
N LYS A 101 4.04 4.82 -3.91
CA LYS A 101 5.04 5.73 -4.50
C LYS A 101 6.31 5.03 -5.04
N LEU A 102 6.28 3.73 -5.22
CA LEU A 102 7.30 2.96 -5.92
C LEU A 102 6.67 2.26 -7.13
N MET A 103 7.46 1.95 -8.16
CA MET A 103 6.98 1.22 -9.32
C MET A 103 6.44 -0.17 -8.91
N HIS A 104 5.50 -0.67 -9.72
CA HIS A 104 4.95 -2.01 -9.54
C HIS A 104 5.42 -2.91 -10.68
N THR A 105 5.54 -4.20 -10.40
CA THR A 105 5.84 -5.22 -11.42
C THR A 105 4.93 -6.43 -11.25
N VAL A 106 4.79 -7.23 -12.32
CA VAL A 106 3.95 -8.42 -12.34
C VAL A 106 4.81 -9.66 -12.25
N ILE A 107 4.48 -10.57 -11.34
CA ILE A 107 5.04 -11.92 -11.32
C ILE A 107 4.25 -12.73 -12.37
N ALA A 108 4.85 -12.89 -13.55
CA ALA A 108 4.19 -13.48 -14.71
C ALA A 108 3.65 -14.89 -14.44
N ASP A 109 4.39 -15.71 -13.72
CA ASP A 109 4.01 -17.07 -13.36
C ASP A 109 2.80 -17.16 -12.45
N GLU A 110 2.54 -16.11 -11.67
CA GLU A 110 1.40 -16.01 -10.76
C GLU A 110 0.19 -15.31 -11.40
N CYS A 111 0.40 -14.61 -12.50
CA CYS A 111 -0.66 -13.89 -13.19
C CYS A 111 -1.65 -14.85 -13.86
N THR A 112 -2.94 -14.68 -13.57
CA THR A 112 -4.02 -15.50 -14.15
C THR A 112 -4.61 -14.91 -15.42
N GLY A 113 -4.15 -13.74 -15.89
CA GLY A 113 -4.66 -13.08 -17.09
C GLY A 113 -6.07 -12.50 -16.95
N CYS A 114 -6.52 -12.23 -15.72
CA CYS A 114 -7.91 -11.82 -15.40
C CYS A 114 -8.26 -10.38 -15.83
N ASP A 115 -7.31 -9.55 -16.24
CA ASP A 115 -7.40 -8.13 -16.63
C ASP A 115 -7.96 -7.14 -15.56
N LEU A 116 -8.29 -7.58 -14.36
CA LEU A 116 -8.86 -6.74 -13.31
C LEU A 116 -7.95 -5.59 -12.85
N CYS A 117 -6.65 -5.66 -13.13
CA CYS A 117 -5.68 -4.60 -12.78
C CYS A 117 -5.68 -3.44 -13.78
N VAL A 118 -6.20 -3.61 -15.00
CA VAL A 118 -6.16 -2.61 -16.07
C VAL A 118 -7.08 -1.43 -15.75
N ALA A 119 -8.36 -1.69 -15.55
CA ALA A 119 -9.37 -0.64 -15.34
C ALA A 119 -9.09 0.32 -14.17
N PRO A 120 -8.57 -0.11 -13.01
CA PRO A 120 -8.28 0.81 -11.91
C PRO A 120 -6.98 1.60 -12.06
N CYS A 121 -6.16 1.38 -13.10
CA CYS A 121 -4.92 2.10 -13.32
C CYS A 121 -5.21 3.54 -13.79
N PRO A 122 -4.85 4.58 -13.02
CA PRO A 122 -5.19 5.96 -13.38
C PRO A 122 -4.30 6.56 -14.48
N VAL A 123 -3.19 5.90 -14.82
CA VAL A 123 -2.24 6.34 -15.86
C VAL A 123 -2.15 5.36 -17.02
N ASP A 124 -3.01 4.35 -17.04
CA ASP A 124 -3.14 3.36 -18.12
C ASP A 124 -1.79 2.72 -18.53
N CYS A 125 -0.94 2.41 -17.53
CA CYS A 125 0.38 1.84 -17.76
C CYS A 125 0.42 0.30 -17.77
N ILE A 126 -0.74 -0.37 -17.89
CA ILE A 126 -0.83 -1.83 -17.80
C ILE A 126 -1.36 -2.39 -19.11
N ASP A 127 -0.55 -3.19 -19.77
CA ASP A 127 -0.89 -3.88 -21.00
C ASP A 127 -1.19 -5.35 -20.72
N MET A 128 -2.09 -5.95 -21.51
CA MET A 128 -2.32 -7.39 -21.51
C MET A 128 -1.60 -8.00 -22.73
N LEU A 129 -0.51 -8.71 -22.47
CA LEU A 129 0.30 -9.32 -23.51
C LEU A 129 -0.10 -10.78 -23.69
N PRO A 130 -0.12 -11.31 -24.94
CA PRO A 130 -0.29 -12.73 -25.19
C PRO A 130 0.75 -13.54 -24.40
N LEU A 131 0.36 -14.68 -23.85
CA LEU A 131 1.31 -15.57 -23.19
C LEU A 131 2.36 -16.05 -24.21
N PRO A 132 3.66 -15.95 -23.88
CA PRO A 132 4.71 -16.51 -24.71
C PRO A 132 4.52 -18.03 -24.81
N SER A 133 4.54 -18.55 -26.04
CA SER A 133 4.18 -19.93 -26.38
C SER A 133 5.10 -21.02 -25.79
N SER A 134 6.21 -20.64 -25.16
CA SER A 134 7.26 -21.61 -24.83
C SER A 134 7.37 -22.01 -23.35
N ASN A 135 6.91 -21.20 -22.38
CA ASN A 135 7.30 -21.43 -20.97
C ASN A 135 6.19 -21.32 -19.91
N VAL A 136 5.00 -20.83 -20.23
CA VAL A 136 3.94 -20.65 -19.24
C VAL A 136 2.72 -21.49 -19.63
N VAL A 137 2.37 -22.47 -18.80
CA VAL A 137 1.16 -23.27 -19.02
C VAL A 137 -0.07 -22.37 -18.83
N PRO A 138 -0.90 -22.15 -19.89
CA PRO A 138 -2.06 -21.28 -19.78
C PRO A 138 -3.13 -21.90 -18.87
N ILE A 139 -3.75 -21.06 -18.04
CA ILE A 139 -4.87 -21.47 -17.16
C ILE A 139 -6.15 -21.69 -17.98
N VAL A 140 -6.33 -20.92 -19.06
CA VAL A 140 -7.54 -20.96 -19.90
C VAL A 140 -7.75 -22.33 -20.58
N GLY A 141 -9.01 -22.65 -20.88
CA GLY A 141 -9.37 -23.90 -21.56
C GLY A 141 -8.90 -23.95 -23.00
N GLY A 142 -8.86 -25.16 -23.58
CA GLY A 142 -8.58 -25.39 -25.00
C GLY A 142 -7.10 -25.30 -25.40
N LEU A 143 -6.16 -25.07 -24.49
CA LEU A 143 -4.74 -24.88 -24.79
C LEU A 143 -3.80 -25.92 -24.16
N ALA A 144 -4.34 -27.01 -23.62
CA ALA A 144 -3.56 -28.16 -23.15
C ALA A 144 -3.87 -29.35 -24.05
N PHE A 145 -2.90 -29.74 -24.90
CA PHE A 145 -3.08 -30.71 -25.95
C PHE A 145 -2.67 -32.13 -25.54
N ASP A 146 -1.80 -32.26 -24.54
CA ASP A 146 -1.35 -33.54 -24.03
C ASP A 146 -1.62 -33.68 -22.50
N GLU A 147 -1.41 -34.87 -21.98
CA GLU A 147 -1.68 -35.18 -20.58
C GLU A 147 -0.75 -34.41 -19.64
N THR A 148 0.52 -34.23 -20.00
CA THR A 148 1.50 -33.50 -19.22
C THR A 148 1.06 -32.04 -19.07
N GLN A 149 0.63 -31.40 -20.15
CA GLN A 149 0.11 -30.03 -20.14
C GLN A 149 -1.17 -29.90 -19.30
N ARG A 150 -2.07 -30.90 -19.35
CA ARG A 150 -3.30 -30.93 -18.55
C ARG A 150 -3.00 -31.02 -17.06
N VAL A 151 -2.07 -31.88 -16.68
CA VAL A 151 -1.61 -32.01 -15.29
C VAL A 151 -0.97 -30.71 -14.81
N ALA A 152 -0.07 -30.13 -15.59
CA ALA A 152 0.58 -28.84 -15.26
C ALA A 152 -0.44 -27.70 -15.14
N ARG A 153 -1.42 -27.63 -16.05
CA ARG A 153 -2.52 -26.66 -15.99
C ARG A 153 -3.39 -26.84 -14.74
N THR A 154 -3.71 -28.06 -14.38
CA THR A 154 -4.49 -28.38 -13.17
C THR A 154 -3.74 -27.92 -11.92
N ALA A 155 -2.44 -28.22 -11.83
CA ALA A 155 -1.59 -27.74 -10.74
C ALA A 155 -1.57 -26.20 -10.67
N LYS A 156 -1.45 -25.51 -11.79
CA LYS A 156 -1.48 -24.04 -11.85
C LYS A 156 -2.84 -23.47 -11.44
N ARG A 157 -3.95 -24.08 -11.85
CA ARG A 157 -5.31 -23.71 -11.41
C ARG A 157 -5.48 -23.88 -9.90
N ASP A 158 -5.02 -24.98 -9.32
CA ASP A 158 -5.07 -25.24 -7.90
C ASP A 158 -4.21 -24.23 -7.12
N HIS A 159 -3.03 -23.91 -7.63
CA HIS A 159 -2.17 -22.88 -7.05
C HIS A 159 -2.85 -21.50 -7.07
N ALA A 160 -3.44 -21.10 -8.20
CA ALA A 160 -4.17 -19.83 -8.31
C ALA A 160 -5.38 -19.77 -7.34
N ARG A 161 -6.11 -20.89 -7.17
CA ARG A 161 -7.18 -21.02 -6.16
C ARG A 161 -6.65 -20.77 -4.75
N GLN A 162 -5.57 -21.46 -4.37
CA GLN A 162 -4.97 -21.31 -3.05
C GLN A 162 -4.53 -19.87 -2.76
N ARG A 163 -3.92 -19.20 -3.74
CA ARG A 163 -3.54 -17.78 -3.62
C ARG A 163 -4.75 -16.87 -3.42
N PHE A 164 -5.80 -17.08 -4.21
CA PHE A 164 -7.05 -16.33 -4.08
C PHE A 164 -7.70 -16.52 -2.69
N GLU A 165 -7.76 -17.74 -2.20
CA GLU A 165 -8.31 -18.05 -0.87
C GLU A 165 -7.45 -17.42 0.24
N ALA A 166 -6.13 -17.55 0.16
CA ALA A 166 -5.20 -16.96 1.12
C ALA A 166 -5.33 -15.43 1.17
N ARG A 167 -5.42 -14.77 0.00
CA ARG A 167 -5.67 -13.34 -0.11
C ARG A 167 -7.02 -12.95 0.50
N THR A 168 -8.06 -13.67 0.18
CA THR A 168 -9.41 -13.40 0.70
C THR A 168 -9.45 -13.49 2.22
N LEU A 169 -8.86 -14.54 2.80
CA LEU A 169 -8.73 -14.70 4.25
C LEU A 169 -7.88 -13.60 4.91
N ARG A 170 -6.82 -13.16 4.26
CA ARG A 170 -6.01 -12.03 4.74
C ARG A 170 -6.84 -10.76 4.80
N LEU A 171 -7.51 -10.40 3.71
CA LEU A 171 -8.34 -9.20 3.64
C LEU A 171 -9.50 -9.22 4.65
N GLN A 172 -10.12 -10.37 4.87
CA GLN A 172 -11.16 -10.54 5.89
C GLN A 172 -10.60 -10.30 7.30
N ARG A 173 -9.44 -10.90 7.64
CA ARG A 173 -8.77 -10.67 8.93
C ARG A 173 -8.41 -9.20 9.15
N GLU A 174 -7.85 -8.54 8.15
CA GLU A 174 -7.53 -7.11 8.23
C GLU A 174 -8.78 -6.24 8.39
N ALA A 175 -9.88 -6.59 7.72
CA ALA A 175 -11.16 -5.87 7.87
C ALA A 175 -11.73 -6.04 9.29
N GLN A 176 -11.70 -7.25 9.83
CA GLN A 176 -12.12 -7.55 11.21
C GLN A 176 -11.27 -6.79 12.24
N GLN A 177 -9.95 -6.78 12.06
CA GLN A 177 -9.04 -6.04 12.94
C GLN A 177 -9.34 -4.54 12.93
N ARG A 178 -9.48 -3.93 11.74
CA ARG A 178 -9.87 -2.52 11.61
C ARG A 178 -11.22 -2.22 12.26
N GLN A 179 -12.18 -3.13 12.12
CA GLN A 179 -13.49 -2.98 12.76
C GLN A 179 -13.39 -3.07 14.29
N ALA A 180 -12.65 -4.04 14.82
CA ALA A 180 -12.40 -4.20 16.25
C ALA A 180 -11.70 -2.96 16.84
N GLU A 181 -10.67 -2.43 16.15
CA GLU A 181 -10.00 -1.20 16.57
C GLU A 181 -10.94 0.02 16.57
N ARG A 182 -11.81 0.13 15.58
CA ARG A 182 -12.83 1.20 15.55
C ARG A 182 -13.79 1.11 16.72
N LEU A 183 -14.29 -0.09 17.01
CA LEU A 183 -15.18 -0.34 18.16
C LEU A 183 -14.48 -0.06 19.49
N ALA A 184 -13.23 -0.52 19.65
CA ALA A 184 -12.43 -0.24 20.84
C ALA A 184 -12.21 1.26 21.07
N ARG A 185 -12.00 2.05 19.99
CA ARG A 185 -11.89 3.52 20.08
C ARG A 185 -13.21 4.21 20.42
N GLN A 186 -14.35 3.60 20.12
CA GLN A 186 -15.69 4.14 20.40
C GLN A 186 -16.20 3.77 21.79
N GLN A 187 -15.65 2.72 22.41
CA GLN A 187 -16.00 2.39 23.79
C GLN A 187 -15.39 3.45 24.72
N PRO A 188 -16.20 4.15 25.53
CA PRO A 188 -15.65 4.99 26.58
C PRO A 188 -14.81 4.10 27.51
N PRO A 189 -13.70 4.61 28.06
CA PRO A 189 -12.93 3.84 29.04
C PRO A 189 -13.88 3.32 30.10
N GLN A 190 -13.96 2.00 30.23
CA GLN A 190 -14.74 1.38 31.30
C GLN A 190 -14.12 1.86 32.62
N VAL A 191 -14.77 2.84 33.23
CA VAL A 191 -14.51 3.19 34.62
C VAL A 191 -15.04 2.02 35.41
N LEU A 192 -14.15 1.14 35.84
CA LEU A 192 -14.46 0.13 36.86
C LEU A 192 -15.17 0.88 37.97
N ALA A 193 -16.41 0.47 38.27
CA ALA A 193 -17.20 1.09 39.32
C ALA A 193 -16.36 1.08 40.63
N PRO A 194 -16.15 2.23 41.27
CA PRO A 194 -15.31 2.27 42.44
C PRO A 194 -16.04 1.60 43.60
N THR A 195 -15.49 0.50 44.09
CA THR A 195 -15.74 0.05 45.46
C THR A 195 -15.33 1.17 46.41
N THR A 196 -16.32 1.77 47.09
CA THR A 196 -16.20 2.68 48.28
C THR A 196 -14.93 3.53 48.34
N VAL A 197 -14.79 4.52 47.48
CA VAL A 197 -13.74 5.53 47.58
C VAL A 197 -14.38 6.84 48.07
N ASP A 198 -13.75 7.45 49.07
CA ASP A 198 -14.08 8.79 49.59
C ASP A 198 -14.34 9.77 48.40
N PRO A 199 -15.48 10.47 48.36
CA PRO A 199 -15.84 11.35 47.24
C PRO A 199 -14.81 12.46 46.97
N VAL A 200 -14.01 12.83 47.99
CA VAL A 200 -12.92 13.81 47.83
C VAL A 200 -11.73 13.20 47.07
N GLN A 201 -11.38 11.94 47.37
CA GLN A 201 -10.31 11.25 46.62
C GLN A 201 -10.72 10.97 45.17
N ALA A 202 -11.98 10.62 44.93
CA ALA A 202 -12.51 10.45 43.57
C ALA A 202 -12.50 11.75 42.76
N ALA A 203 -12.77 12.91 43.38
CA ALA A 203 -12.70 14.20 42.75
C ALA A 203 -11.24 14.61 42.44
N LEU A 204 -10.29 14.36 43.35
CA LEU A 204 -8.86 14.62 43.17
C LEU A 204 -8.29 13.75 42.03
N GLU A 205 -8.70 12.49 41.95
CA GLU A 205 -8.27 11.58 40.87
C GLU A 205 -8.83 12.01 39.49
N ARG A 206 -10.08 12.47 39.42
CA ARG A 206 -10.65 13.05 38.19
C ARG A 206 -9.88 14.27 37.71
N VAL A 207 -9.50 15.17 38.62
CA VAL A 207 -8.67 16.36 38.29
C VAL A 207 -7.27 15.94 37.85
N ARG A 208 -6.69 14.90 38.44
CA ARG A 208 -5.39 14.33 38.07
C ARG A 208 -5.42 13.71 36.67
N VAL A 209 -6.45 12.92 36.39
CA VAL A 209 -6.68 12.29 35.04
C VAL A 209 -6.93 13.37 33.98
N GLN A 210 -7.73 14.42 34.28
CA GLN A 210 -7.93 15.54 33.37
C GLN A 210 -6.65 16.32 33.09
N LYS A 211 -5.84 16.61 34.12
CA LYS A 211 -4.53 17.27 33.94
C LYS A 211 -3.56 16.41 33.10
N ALA A 212 -3.53 15.11 33.33
CA ALA A 212 -2.73 14.18 32.53
C ALA A 212 -3.19 14.15 31.06
N ALA A 213 -4.51 14.09 30.81
CA ALA A 213 -5.08 14.12 29.46
C ALA A 213 -4.79 15.44 28.71
N VAL A 214 -4.79 16.59 29.40
CA VAL A 214 -4.41 17.89 28.82
C VAL A 214 -2.92 17.94 28.50
N GLY A 215 -2.07 17.39 29.38
CA GLY A 215 -0.63 17.26 29.13
C GLY A 215 -0.31 16.39 27.93
N ASP A 216 -1.00 15.25 27.79
CA ASP A 216 -0.87 14.35 26.64
C ASP A 216 -1.34 15.00 25.33
N ALA A 217 -2.41 15.79 25.36
CA ALA A 217 -2.90 16.52 24.18
C ALA A 217 -1.90 17.58 23.74
N ALA A 218 -1.35 18.38 24.68
CA ALA A 218 -0.33 19.37 24.39
C ALA A 218 0.95 18.75 23.83
N LEU A 219 1.39 17.62 24.39
CA LEU A 219 2.55 16.86 23.90
C LEU A 219 2.33 16.31 22.48
N LYS A 220 1.13 15.79 22.19
CA LYS A 220 0.76 15.35 20.84
C LYS A 220 0.77 16.50 19.84
N GLN A 221 0.21 17.64 20.20
CA GLN A 221 0.21 18.83 19.34
C GLN A 221 1.62 19.33 19.08
N ALA A 222 2.48 19.40 20.09
CA ALA A 222 3.88 19.79 19.93
C ALA A 222 4.65 18.83 19.01
N ARG A 223 4.45 17.51 19.12
CA ARG A 223 5.03 16.51 18.20
C ARG A 223 4.55 16.69 16.76
N VAL A 224 3.27 16.95 16.56
CA VAL A 224 2.71 17.22 15.23
C VAL A 224 3.34 18.50 14.65
N HIS A 225 3.47 19.56 15.43
CA HIS A 225 4.08 20.82 15.01
C HIS A 225 5.54 20.64 14.57
N VAL A 226 6.36 19.92 15.34
CA VAL A 226 7.75 19.58 14.97
C VAL A 226 7.80 18.80 13.66
N ASN A 227 6.90 17.84 13.47
CA ASN A 227 6.87 17.04 12.23
C ASN A 227 6.45 17.89 11.02
N MET A 228 5.52 18.83 11.17
CA MET A 228 5.09 19.72 10.11
C MET A 228 6.19 20.70 9.70
N THR A 229 6.82 21.40 10.66
CA THR A 229 7.91 22.33 10.38
C THR A 229 9.11 21.62 9.77
N ARG A 230 9.46 20.41 10.22
CA ARG A 230 10.48 19.56 9.60
C ARG A 230 10.13 19.19 8.15
N ALA A 231 8.88 18.84 7.89
CA ALA A 231 8.43 18.49 6.54
C ALA A 231 8.50 19.70 5.59
N GLN A 232 8.11 20.89 6.04
CA GLN A 232 8.21 22.14 5.28
C GLN A 232 9.66 22.49 4.96
N LEU A 233 10.55 22.45 5.95
CA LEU A 233 11.97 22.69 5.75
C LEU A 233 12.58 21.71 4.73
N ASN A 234 12.30 20.41 4.86
CA ASN A 234 12.78 19.40 3.94
C ASN A 234 12.22 19.56 2.51
N LYS A 235 10.95 19.98 2.39
CA LYS A 235 10.33 20.28 1.10
C LYS A 235 11.03 21.45 0.42
N SER A 236 11.28 22.53 1.13
CA SER A 236 11.96 23.72 0.60
C SER A 236 13.43 23.43 0.25
N LEU A 237 14.14 22.65 1.07
CA LEU A 237 15.50 22.19 0.76
C LEU A 237 15.61 21.37 -0.53
N LYS A 238 14.55 20.61 -0.86
CA LYS A 238 14.50 19.82 -2.10
C LYS A 238 14.05 20.65 -3.32
N ALA A 239 13.18 21.64 -3.09
CA ALA A 239 12.59 22.44 -4.17
C ALA A 239 13.53 23.56 -4.64
N PHE A 240 14.38 24.07 -3.76
CA PHE A 240 15.28 25.18 -4.10
C PHE A 240 16.54 24.68 -4.80
N GLY A 241 17.01 25.45 -5.78
CA GLY A 241 18.22 25.13 -6.53
C GLY A 241 19.49 25.12 -5.66
N HIS A 242 20.54 24.51 -6.16
CA HIS A 242 21.83 24.48 -5.48
C HIS A 242 22.89 25.20 -6.35
N PRO A 243 23.33 26.38 -5.92
CA PRO A 243 23.01 27.14 -4.71
C PRO A 243 21.67 27.89 -4.82
N PRO A 244 20.93 28.06 -3.70
CA PRO A 244 19.69 28.82 -3.68
C PRO A 244 19.96 30.30 -3.95
N ILE A 245 18.98 30.98 -4.54
CA ILE A 245 19.02 32.46 -4.67
C ILE A 245 18.85 33.12 -3.30
N ALA A 246 19.19 34.39 -3.17
CA ALA A 246 19.20 35.10 -1.87
C ALA A 246 17.84 35.05 -1.13
N GLU A 247 16.73 35.17 -1.84
CA GLU A 247 15.38 35.09 -1.27
C GLU A 247 15.06 33.69 -0.75
N GLN A 248 15.41 32.63 -1.50
CA GLN A 248 15.24 31.24 -1.09
C GLN A 248 16.11 30.91 0.14
N ALA A 249 17.34 31.45 0.18
CA ALA A 249 18.22 31.30 1.33
C ALA A 249 17.63 31.97 2.58
N ALA A 250 17.06 33.17 2.46
CA ALA A 250 16.39 33.84 3.56
C ALA A 250 15.16 33.03 4.07
N GLN A 251 14.38 32.48 3.17
CA GLN A 251 13.23 31.63 3.52
C GLN A 251 13.67 30.34 4.23
N LEU A 252 14.77 29.73 3.84
CA LEU A 252 15.32 28.57 4.54
C LEU A 252 15.74 28.88 5.98
N VAL A 253 16.28 30.07 6.23
CA VAL A 253 16.64 30.53 7.58
C VAL A 253 15.39 30.68 8.46
N VAL A 254 14.30 31.23 7.93
CA VAL A 254 13.04 31.36 8.65
C VAL A 254 12.49 29.96 9.02
N LEU A 255 12.38 29.06 8.06
CA LEU A 255 11.88 27.70 8.27
C LEU A 255 12.77 26.91 9.24
N GLN A 256 14.07 27.14 9.22
CA GLN A 256 14.99 26.52 10.19
C GLN A 256 14.72 27.01 11.62
N ARG A 257 14.49 28.32 11.79
CA ARG A 257 14.13 28.88 13.12
C ARG A 257 12.81 28.33 13.62
N GLU A 258 11.79 28.31 12.78
CA GLU A 258 10.49 27.74 13.16
C GLU A 258 10.60 26.28 13.59
N PHE A 259 11.43 25.48 12.93
CA PHE A 259 11.70 24.12 13.31
C PHE A 259 12.43 24.01 14.65
N GLU A 260 13.47 24.83 14.87
CA GLU A 260 14.21 24.86 16.15
C GLU A 260 13.35 25.34 17.30
N ASP A 261 12.45 26.32 17.08
CA ASP A 261 11.49 26.79 18.08
C ASP A 261 10.48 25.71 18.45
N ALA A 262 9.97 24.98 17.48
CA ALA A 262 9.08 23.84 17.71
C ALA A 262 9.77 22.72 18.49
N GLU A 263 11.03 22.39 18.17
CA GLU A 263 11.82 21.40 18.93
C GLU A 263 12.06 21.84 20.39
N ARG A 264 12.36 23.13 20.60
CA ARG A 264 12.53 23.68 21.96
C ARG A 264 11.23 23.62 22.77
N ALA A 265 10.10 23.94 22.15
CA ALA A 265 8.79 23.85 22.79
C ALA A 265 8.45 22.41 23.17
N LEU A 266 8.71 21.43 22.30
CA LEU A 266 8.52 20.02 22.61
C LEU A 266 9.44 19.55 23.75
N ALA A 267 10.70 19.95 23.75
CA ALA A 267 11.65 19.62 24.81
C ALA A 267 11.26 20.21 26.16
N ALA A 268 10.70 21.43 26.18
CA ALA A 268 10.19 22.06 27.41
C ALA A 268 8.99 21.27 27.98
N LEU A 269 8.06 20.84 27.15
CA LEU A 269 6.91 20.00 27.56
C LEU A 269 7.34 18.63 28.08
N LEU A 270 8.35 18.00 27.47
CA LEU A 270 8.90 16.73 27.95
C LEU A 270 9.58 16.85 29.31
N LYS A 271 10.23 18.00 29.60
CA LYS A 271 10.83 18.27 30.90
C LYS A 271 9.79 18.61 31.98
N ALA A 272 8.65 19.19 31.57
CA ALA A 272 7.57 19.57 32.49
C ALA A 272 6.66 18.38 32.88
N THR A 273 6.68 17.29 32.17
CA THR A 273 5.96 16.05 32.51
C THR A 273 6.83 15.26 33.52
N PRO A 274 6.37 15.06 34.78
CA PRO A 274 7.09 14.21 35.72
C PRO A 274 7.14 12.79 35.17
N SER A 275 8.35 12.24 35.01
CA SER A 275 8.62 10.88 34.61
C SER A 275 7.96 9.90 35.58
N ASN A 276 6.90 9.23 35.13
CA ASN A 276 6.42 8.02 35.79
C ASN A 276 7.37 6.90 35.27
N GLU A 277 8.43 6.66 36.04
CA GLU A 277 9.37 5.58 35.75
C GLU A 277 8.62 4.24 35.82
N SER A 278 8.35 3.66 34.65
CA SER A 278 8.13 2.22 34.54
C SER A 278 9.50 1.51 34.60
N PRO A 279 9.65 0.38 35.28
CA PRO A 279 10.92 -0.31 35.40
C PRO A 279 11.45 -0.74 34.01
N PRO A 280 12.78 -0.75 33.82
CA PRO A 280 13.37 -0.99 32.50
C PRO A 280 13.18 -2.45 32.07
N LEU A 281 12.60 -2.63 30.89
CA LEU A 281 12.64 -3.91 30.16
C LEU A 281 14.09 -4.21 29.75
N PRO A 282 14.54 -5.48 29.74
CA PRO A 282 15.91 -5.82 29.44
C PRO A 282 16.29 -5.46 28.00
N VAL A 283 17.28 -4.61 27.89
CA VAL A 283 17.84 -4.12 26.64
C VAL A 283 18.62 -5.24 25.97
N ARG A 284 18.20 -5.64 24.77
CA ARG A 284 19.08 -6.37 23.86
C ARG A 284 20.12 -5.39 23.33
N ALA A 285 21.39 -5.74 23.53
CA ALA A 285 22.53 -5.01 23.01
C ALA A 285 22.57 -5.16 21.49
N ASP A 286 22.18 -4.09 20.78
CA ASP A 286 22.48 -3.97 19.34
C ASP A 286 23.46 -2.80 19.17
N ALA A 287 24.54 -3.09 18.46
CA ALA A 287 25.63 -2.18 18.13
C ALA A 287 25.07 -0.96 17.36
N ASN A 288 25.00 0.19 18.03
CA ASN A 288 24.55 1.44 17.46
C ASN A 288 25.77 2.25 17.03
N ALA A 289 26.11 2.21 15.74
CA ALA A 289 26.95 3.21 15.11
C ALA A 289 26.18 4.55 15.18
N GLU A 290 26.78 5.57 15.77
CA GLU A 290 26.23 6.93 15.88
C GLU A 290 25.79 7.44 14.51
N LYS A 291 24.46 7.53 14.31
CA LYS A 291 23.91 8.20 13.14
C LYS A 291 24.17 9.71 13.30
N PRO A 292 24.78 10.37 12.31
CA PRO A 292 25.06 11.81 12.41
C PRO A 292 23.76 12.57 12.69
N ASP A 293 23.82 13.53 13.62
CA ASP A 293 22.70 14.38 13.98
C ASP A 293 22.15 15.08 12.72
N LYS A 294 20.95 14.69 12.31
CA LYS A 294 20.31 15.22 11.11
C LYS A 294 20.07 16.71 11.17
N ALA A 295 19.88 17.27 12.37
CA ALA A 295 19.71 18.70 12.58
C ALA A 295 21.04 19.45 12.36
N ALA A 296 22.16 18.92 12.87
CA ALA A 296 23.49 19.46 12.62
C ALA A 296 23.84 19.42 11.12
N LEU A 297 23.53 18.31 10.43
CA LEU A 297 23.73 18.19 8.99
C LEU A 297 22.91 19.20 8.19
N ASN A 298 21.65 19.46 8.55
CA ASN A 298 20.82 20.47 7.91
C ASN A 298 21.33 21.90 8.17
N ARG A 299 21.75 22.22 9.39
CA ARG A 299 22.40 23.52 9.71
C ARG A 299 23.65 23.75 8.85
N ALA A 300 24.50 22.72 8.73
CA ALA A 300 25.69 22.81 7.88
C ALA A 300 25.35 23.04 6.39
N LYS A 301 24.32 22.37 5.86
CA LYS A 301 23.85 22.58 4.49
C LYS A 301 23.33 24.00 4.25
N ILE A 302 22.56 24.55 5.17
CA ILE A 302 22.03 25.93 5.08
C ILE A 302 23.17 26.93 5.13
N GLN A 303 24.12 26.79 6.08
CA GLN A 303 25.30 27.66 6.16
C GLN A 303 26.14 27.61 4.89
N LEU A 304 26.34 26.41 4.32
CA LEU A 304 27.08 26.25 3.08
C LEU A 304 26.37 26.94 1.91
N ALA A 305 25.02 26.82 1.85
CA ALA A 305 24.21 27.49 0.83
C ALA A 305 24.31 29.02 0.94
N MET A 306 24.23 29.56 2.17
CA MET A 306 24.38 30.99 2.43
C MET A 306 25.77 31.53 2.01
N ARG A 307 26.86 30.81 2.36
CA ARG A 307 28.23 31.18 1.94
C ARG A 307 28.38 31.16 0.42
N ARG A 308 27.80 30.17 -0.26
CA ARG A 308 27.84 30.11 -1.75
C ARG A 308 27.05 31.25 -2.40
N ALA A 309 25.89 31.61 -1.85
CA ALA A 309 25.10 32.75 -2.33
C ALA A 309 25.86 34.11 -2.13
N ALA A 310 26.51 34.28 -0.99
CA ALA A 310 27.32 35.45 -0.70
C ALA A 310 28.53 35.56 -1.67
N LEU A 311 29.19 34.42 -1.94
CA LEU A 311 30.34 34.37 -2.86
C LEU A 311 29.94 34.74 -4.31
N LYS A 312 28.80 34.22 -4.78
CA LYS A 312 28.23 34.58 -6.09
C LYS A 312 27.91 36.09 -6.20
N LYS A 313 27.35 36.66 -5.12
CA LYS A 313 27.06 38.09 -5.07
C LYS A 313 28.36 38.94 -5.14
N ALA A 314 29.40 38.52 -4.40
CA ALA A 314 30.72 39.18 -4.46
C ALA A 314 31.34 39.09 -5.87
N GLN A 315 31.32 37.91 -6.50
CA GLN A 315 31.80 37.72 -7.86
C GLN A 315 31.03 38.54 -8.89
N ALA A 316 29.70 38.69 -8.76
CA ALA A 316 28.88 39.52 -9.63
C ALA A 316 29.23 41.04 -9.48
N THR A 317 29.55 41.47 -8.26
CA THR A 317 29.99 42.88 -8.03
C THR A 317 31.39 43.16 -8.57
N GLU A 318 32.31 42.17 -8.52
CA GLU A 318 33.64 42.32 -9.14
C GLU A 318 33.56 42.39 -10.68
N VAL A 319 32.72 41.55 -11.32
CA VAL A 319 32.53 41.57 -12.79
C VAL A 319 31.93 42.90 -13.25
N THR A 320 30.96 43.46 -12.50
CA THR A 320 30.39 44.77 -12.80
C THR A 320 31.40 45.92 -12.59
N ALA A 321 32.26 45.83 -11.58
CA ALA A 321 33.33 46.82 -11.35
C ALA A 321 34.41 46.75 -12.44
N GLU A 322 34.80 45.57 -12.90
CA GLU A 322 35.75 45.42 -14.03
C GLU A 322 35.16 45.89 -15.37
N GLN A 323 33.84 45.73 -15.59
CA GLN A 323 33.18 46.25 -16.79
C GLN A 323 33.08 47.78 -16.82
N LEU A 324 32.86 48.42 -15.65
CA LEU A 324 32.84 49.87 -15.49
C LEU A 324 34.24 50.50 -15.57
N ALA A 325 35.30 49.76 -15.28
CA ALA A 325 36.68 50.26 -15.39
C ALA A 325 37.26 50.15 -16.82
N LYS A 326 36.57 49.43 -17.72
CA LYS A 326 36.95 49.25 -19.14
C LYS A 326 36.12 50.06 -20.11
N SER A 327 35.14 50.84 -19.64
CA SER A 327 34.37 51.84 -20.41
C SER A 327 34.81 53.24 -20.04
#